data_793139df3378d65244d3849345fec73e
#
_entry.id   793139df3378d65244d3849345fec73e
#
_cell.length_a   1.000
_cell.length_b   1.000
_cell.length_c   1.000
_cell.angle_alpha   90.00
_cell.angle_beta   90.00
_cell.angle_gamma   90.00
#
_symmetry.space_group_name_H-M   'P 1'
#
loop_
_entity.id
_entity.type
_entity.pdbx_description
1 polymer ?
#
loop_
_entity_poly.entity_id
_entity_poly.type
_entity_poly.pdbx_seq_one_letter_code
_entity_poly.pdbx_strand_id
1 'polypeptide(L)'
;MNNNIKITYPGSEKVYMNGVIHPELKVGMRKVTLTPTVTIENGEKHFSENSPVYIYDTSGPYSDPNVEIDLEKGLPKLRQPWIAKRKDGETQMALAKRGVITEEMEYVAIRENMNCRELGIETHITPEFVRQQVAAGRAVIPANINHPEAEPMIIGTDFLVKINTNIGNSHLNSSIEEEVEKAVWSCKWGGDTLMDLSTGKNIHETREWILRNCPVPVGTVPMYQAFEKVNGKAEDLTWEIFRDTLVEQCEQGVDYFTIHCGIRLKNVPLSQGRLTGMVSRGGSIISKWCMVHQQESFLYDHFDDICDICAKYDVAISLGDGLRPGSTYDANDAAQFAELDTMGELVERAWAKNVQAFIEGPGHVPMQKIRANMDRQIEKCHGAPFYTLGPLVTDIAPAYDHITSAIGAAMIGWYGTAMLCYVTPKEHLALPDKDDVRVGVVTYKIAAHAADIAKGHPGATIRDNALSKARYDFRWKDQFNLPSIPRRHWNTIRLQTRLKVSSVPCAVLISVPPASVIH
;
A
#
# COMPACT_ATOMS: atom_id res chain seq x y z
N MET A 1 25.22 -5.75 -10.62
CA MET A 1 23.75 -5.96 -10.64
C MET A 1 23.32 -6.56 -11.98
N ASN A 2 22.33 -7.45 -11.97
CA ASN A 2 21.82 -8.03 -13.20
C ASN A 2 20.82 -7.02 -13.82
N ASN A 3 21.24 -6.26 -14.84
CA ASN A 3 20.41 -5.23 -15.50
C ASN A 3 19.18 -5.80 -16.25
N ASN A 4 18.88 -7.08 -16.15
CA ASN A 4 17.80 -7.74 -16.89
C ASN A 4 16.54 -7.97 -16.04
N ILE A 5 16.22 -7.03 -15.14
CA ILE A 5 15.02 -7.10 -14.29
C ILE A 5 13.82 -6.55 -15.07
N LYS A 6 13.32 -7.29 -16.05
CA LYS A 6 12.04 -6.98 -16.69
C LYS A 6 10.91 -7.80 -16.08
N ILE A 7 9.75 -7.16 -15.94
CA ILE A 7 8.52 -7.81 -15.50
C ILE A 7 7.69 -8.16 -16.73
N THR A 8 7.34 -9.42 -16.89
CA THR A 8 6.42 -9.88 -17.93
C THR A 8 5.14 -10.42 -17.31
N TYR A 9 4.01 -10.03 -17.88
CA TYR A 9 2.69 -10.52 -17.51
C TYR A 9 2.07 -11.26 -18.69
N PRO A 10 2.06 -12.60 -18.69
CA PRO A 10 1.39 -13.37 -19.72
C PRO A 10 -0.10 -13.00 -19.78
N GLY A 11 -0.59 -12.66 -20.97
CA GLY A 11 -2.01 -12.40 -21.20
C GLY A 11 -2.48 -10.98 -20.89
N SER A 12 -1.60 -10.06 -20.55
CA SER A 12 -1.90 -8.62 -20.48
C SER A 12 -0.78 -7.80 -21.11
N GLU A 13 -1.11 -6.64 -21.63
CA GLU A 13 -0.19 -5.68 -22.24
C GLU A 13 -0.14 -4.39 -21.42
N LYS A 14 1.02 -3.71 -21.41
CA LYS A 14 1.14 -2.35 -20.87
C LYS A 14 0.45 -1.39 -21.82
N VAL A 15 -0.43 -0.55 -21.29
CA VAL A 15 -1.13 0.50 -22.04
C VAL A 15 -1.08 1.80 -21.23
N TYR A 16 -1.29 2.93 -21.93
CA TYR A 16 -1.28 4.24 -21.29
C TYR A 16 -2.60 4.95 -21.55
N MET A 17 -3.22 5.45 -20.49
CA MET A 17 -4.40 6.32 -20.57
C MET A 17 -3.96 7.78 -20.51
N ASN A 18 -4.59 8.63 -21.30
CA ASN A 18 -4.25 10.05 -21.35
C ASN A 18 -5.05 10.86 -20.32
N GLY A 19 -4.44 11.93 -19.80
CA GLY A 19 -5.14 12.94 -19.03
C GLY A 19 -6.13 13.75 -19.87
N VAL A 20 -7.10 14.34 -19.21
CA VAL A 20 -8.08 15.26 -19.81
C VAL A 20 -7.78 16.70 -19.42
N ILE A 21 -7.47 16.94 -18.15
CA ILE A 21 -7.06 18.26 -17.62
C ILE A 21 -5.61 18.52 -18.02
N HIS A 22 -4.77 17.50 -17.90
CA HIS A 22 -3.35 17.54 -18.28
C HIS A 22 -3.10 16.55 -19.43
N PRO A 23 -3.25 16.97 -20.70
CA PRO A 23 -3.21 16.07 -21.86
C PRO A 23 -1.87 15.34 -22.05
N GLU A 24 -0.79 15.86 -21.45
CA GLU A 24 0.54 15.25 -21.46
C GLU A 24 0.66 14.02 -20.57
N LEU A 25 -0.28 13.81 -19.64
CA LEU A 25 -0.26 12.65 -18.77
C LEU A 25 -0.37 11.33 -19.52
N LYS A 26 0.43 10.36 -19.09
CA LYS A 26 0.43 8.98 -19.55
C LYS A 26 0.33 8.05 -18.34
N VAL A 27 -0.89 7.64 -18.01
CA VAL A 27 -1.17 6.78 -16.85
C VAL A 27 -1.04 5.32 -17.24
N GLY A 28 -0.03 4.65 -16.70
CA GLY A 28 0.25 3.25 -17.00
C GLY A 28 -0.78 2.31 -16.41
N MET A 29 -1.34 1.42 -17.24
CA MET A 29 -2.27 0.37 -16.88
C MET A 29 -1.88 -0.94 -17.55
N ARG A 30 -2.47 -2.06 -17.11
CA ARG A 30 -2.38 -3.34 -17.83
C ARG A 30 -3.73 -3.70 -18.42
N LYS A 31 -3.77 -3.98 -19.72
CA LYS A 31 -4.98 -4.35 -20.44
C LYS A 31 -5.00 -5.85 -20.70
N VAL A 32 -6.08 -6.52 -20.30
CA VAL A 32 -6.40 -7.91 -20.62
C VAL A 32 -7.44 -7.92 -21.75
N THR A 33 -7.04 -8.32 -22.95
CA THR A 33 -7.96 -8.53 -24.06
C THR A 33 -8.68 -9.87 -23.86
N LEU A 34 -10.01 -9.84 -23.91
CA LEU A 34 -10.84 -11.02 -23.70
C LEU A 34 -11.18 -11.70 -25.05
N THR A 35 -11.36 -13.02 -25.00
CA THR A 35 -11.81 -13.79 -26.15
C THR A 35 -13.32 -13.60 -26.36
N PRO A 36 -13.85 -13.66 -27.60
CA PRO A 36 -15.27 -13.58 -27.86
C PRO A 36 -16.05 -14.70 -27.15
N THR A 37 -17.27 -14.38 -26.71
CA THR A 37 -18.24 -15.38 -26.28
C THR A 37 -18.84 -16.06 -27.50
N VAL A 38 -18.93 -17.39 -27.48
CA VAL A 38 -19.52 -18.19 -28.57
C VAL A 38 -20.85 -18.74 -28.09
N THR A 39 -21.92 -18.38 -28.80
CA THR A 39 -23.25 -19.00 -28.62
C THR A 39 -23.60 -19.85 -29.85
N ILE A 40 -24.45 -20.86 -29.67
CA ILE A 40 -24.93 -21.70 -30.74
C ILE A 40 -26.47 -21.51 -30.83
N GLU A 41 -26.91 -20.91 -31.91
CA GLU A 41 -28.34 -20.72 -32.20
C GLU A 41 -28.69 -21.41 -33.54
N ASN A 42 -29.68 -22.28 -33.50
CA ASN A 42 -30.09 -23.06 -34.67
C ASN A 42 -28.95 -23.86 -35.35
N GLY A 43 -27.95 -24.28 -34.60
CA GLY A 43 -26.77 -25.00 -35.11
C GLY A 43 -25.66 -24.12 -35.68
N GLU A 44 -25.85 -22.80 -35.71
CA GLU A 44 -24.84 -21.83 -36.16
C GLU A 44 -24.11 -21.19 -34.97
N LYS A 45 -22.83 -20.89 -35.16
CA LYS A 45 -22.01 -20.23 -34.13
C LYS A 45 -22.09 -18.72 -34.33
N HIS A 46 -22.45 -18.03 -33.26
CA HIS A 46 -22.43 -16.58 -33.14
C HIS A 46 -21.32 -16.15 -32.21
N PHE A 47 -20.60 -15.09 -32.59
CA PHE A 47 -19.48 -14.55 -31.81
C PHE A 47 -19.85 -13.15 -31.30
N SER A 48 -19.75 -12.95 -30.00
CA SER A 48 -19.93 -11.65 -29.36
C SER A 48 -18.62 -11.20 -28.73
N GLU A 49 -18.13 -10.03 -29.12
CA GLU A 49 -16.91 -9.45 -28.53
C GLU A 49 -17.13 -9.11 -27.06
N ASN A 50 -16.09 -9.30 -26.26
CA ASN A 50 -16.05 -8.91 -24.86
C ASN A 50 -15.13 -7.70 -24.67
N SER A 51 -15.59 -6.70 -23.94
CA SER A 51 -14.79 -5.54 -23.58
C SER A 51 -13.54 -5.95 -22.82
N PRO A 52 -12.38 -5.33 -23.08
CA PRO A 52 -11.17 -5.61 -22.33
C PRO A 52 -11.30 -5.18 -20.86
N VAL A 53 -10.48 -5.77 -19.99
CA VAL A 53 -10.36 -5.39 -18.59
C VAL A 53 -9.05 -4.66 -18.39
N TYR A 54 -9.10 -3.46 -17.81
CA TYR A 54 -7.92 -2.72 -17.42
C TYR A 54 -7.66 -2.98 -15.94
N ILE A 55 -6.39 -3.18 -15.61
CA ILE A 55 -5.94 -3.55 -14.27
C ILE A 55 -5.02 -2.46 -13.77
N TYR A 56 -5.23 -2.04 -12.52
CA TYR A 56 -4.32 -1.17 -11.78
C TYR A 56 -2.90 -1.78 -11.78
N ASP A 57 -1.92 -1.00 -12.21
CA ASP A 57 -0.56 -1.48 -12.42
C ASP A 57 0.45 -0.78 -11.51
N THR A 58 1.20 -1.54 -10.73
CA THR A 58 2.25 -1.07 -9.83
C THR A 58 3.66 -1.32 -10.35
N SER A 59 3.78 -1.99 -11.50
CA SER A 59 5.07 -2.38 -12.05
C SER A 59 5.87 -1.25 -12.70
N GLY A 60 5.24 -0.09 -12.89
CA GLY A 60 5.89 1.06 -13.50
C GLY A 60 6.55 0.74 -14.84
N PRO A 61 7.75 1.28 -15.10
CA PRO A 61 8.48 1.04 -16.35
C PRO A 61 8.97 -0.40 -16.54
N TYR A 62 9.05 -1.20 -15.47
CA TYR A 62 9.56 -2.57 -15.56
C TYR A 62 8.77 -3.49 -16.49
N SER A 63 7.47 -3.23 -16.67
CA SER A 63 6.61 -4.00 -17.56
C SER A 63 6.42 -3.39 -18.94
N ASP A 64 7.01 -2.23 -19.22
CA ASP A 64 6.96 -1.61 -20.53
C ASP A 64 8.04 -2.20 -21.45
N PRO A 65 7.68 -2.85 -22.58
CA PRO A 65 8.65 -3.41 -23.50
C PRO A 65 9.51 -2.35 -24.22
N ASN A 66 9.07 -1.09 -24.25
CA ASN A 66 9.74 0.01 -24.95
C ASN A 66 10.71 0.78 -24.05
N VAL A 67 10.74 0.50 -22.73
CA VAL A 67 11.65 1.15 -21.78
C VAL A 67 12.82 0.22 -21.48
N GLU A 68 14.03 0.70 -21.69
CA GLU A 68 15.23 0.02 -21.22
C GLU A 68 15.44 0.30 -19.73
N ILE A 69 15.69 -0.73 -18.96
CA ILE A 69 15.96 -0.64 -17.52
C ILE A 69 17.46 -0.67 -17.29
N ASP A 70 17.98 0.37 -16.67
CA ASP A 70 19.37 0.50 -16.22
C ASP A 70 19.36 0.88 -14.74
N LEU A 71 19.63 -0.08 -13.87
CA LEU A 71 19.56 0.14 -12.41
C LEU A 71 20.58 1.17 -11.90
N GLU A 72 21.70 1.37 -12.60
CA GLU A 72 22.72 2.36 -12.22
C GLU A 72 22.25 3.79 -12.52
N LYS A 73 21.46 3.98 -13.58
CA LYS A 73 20.88 5.28 -13.94
C LYS A 73 19.57 5.57 -13.23
N GLY A 74 18.93 4.52 -12.69
CA GLY A 74 17.60 4.59 -12.11
C GLY A 74 16.48 4.64 -13.16
N LEU A 75 15.25 4.71 -12.68
CA LEU A 75 14.05 4.75 -13.50
C LEU A 75 13.85 6.13 -14.16
N PRO A 76 13.04 6.22 -15.25
CA PRO A 76 12.65 7.49 -15.83
C PRO A 76 11.97 8.41 -14.81
N LYS A 77 12.35 9.68 -14.80
CA LYS A 77 11.85 10.70 -13.86
C LYS A 77 10.50 11.26 -14.30
N LEU A 78 9.45 10.45 -14.18
CA LEU A 78 8.08 10.75 -14.63
C LEU A 78 7.58 12.12 -14.15
N ARG A 79 7.78 12.43 -12.86
CA ARG A 79 7.21 13.62 -12.21
C ARG A 79 8.10 14.86 -12.33
N GLN A 80 9.32 14.76 -12.85
CA GLN A 80 10.24 15.88 -12.94
C GLN A 80 9.65 17.13 -13.64
N PRO A 81 8.94 17.00 -14.80
CA PRO A 81 8.30 18.15 -15.45
C PRO A 81 7.18 18.79 -14.62
N TRP A 82 6.47 18.02 -13.79
CA TRP A 82 5.38 18.50 -12.95
C TRP A 82 5.93 19.25 -11.73
N ILE A 83 6.93 18.68 -11.09
CA ILE A 83 7.63 19.28 -9.95
C ILE A 83 8.26 20.62 -10.34
N ALA A 84 8.86 20.72 -11.53
CA ALA A 84 9.48 21.95 -12.02
C ALA A 84 8.50 23.14 -12.18
N LYS A 85 7.19 22.89 -12.22
CA LYS A 85 6.15 23.94 -12.26
C LYS A 85 5.80 24.48 -10.88
N ARG A 86 6.19 23.79 -9.79
CA ARG A 86 5.83 24.16 -8.41
C ARG A 86 6.80 25.20 -7.86
N LYS A 87 6.30 26.01 -6.95
CA LYS A 87 7.13 26.90 -6.13
C LYS A 87 7.70 26.13 -4.94
N ASP A 88 8.79 26.63 -4.39
CA ASP A 88 9.39 26.06 -3.18
C ASP A 88 8.37 25.96 -2.04
N GLY A 89 8.30 24.79 -1.40
CA GLY A 89 7.39 24.51 -0.28
C GLY A 89 5.91 24.36 -0.64
N GLU A 90 5.56 24.24 -1.92
CA GLU A 90 4.18 23.93 -2.33
C GLU A 90 3.89 22.43 -2.24
N THR A 91 3.18 22.02 -1.20
CA THR A 91 2.74 20.64 -1.02
C THR A 91 1.47 20.33 -1.83
N GLN A 92 1.18 19.04 -2.08
CA GLN A 92 -0.08 18.60 -2.68
C GLN A 92 -1.28 19.16 -1.92
N MET A 93 -1.25 19.15 -0.58
CA MET A 93 -2.34 19.67 0.26
C MET A 93 -2.49 21.18 0.10
N ALA A 94 -1.39 21.94 0.06
CA ALA A 94 -1.44 23.39 -0.15
C ALA A 94 -2.05 23.75 -1.51
N LEU A 95 -1.67 23.04 -2.57
CA LEU A 95 -2.23 23.19 -3.91
C LEU A 95 -3.70 22.81 -3.94
N ALA A 96 -4.08 21.69 -3.33
CA ALA A 96 -5.47 21.25 -3.23
C ALA A 96 -6.37 22.24 -2.51
N LYS A 97 -5.92 22.80 -1.39
CA LYS A 97 -6.65 23.83 -0.63
C LYS A 97 -6.87 25.14 -1.42
N ARG A 98 -5.96 25.45 -2.36
CA ARG A 98 -6.11 26.60 -3.28
C ARG A 98 -6.97 26.31 -4.50
N GLY A 99 -7.54 25.10 -4.60
CA GLY A 99 -8.38 24.71 -5.73
C GLY A 99 -7.60 24.23 -6.97
N VAL A 100 -6.31 23.94 -6.84
CA VAL A 100 -5.47 23.47 -7.94
C VAL A 100 -5.56 21.95 -8.03
N ILE A 101 -5.92 21.44 -9.20
CA ILE A 101 -5.82 20.02 -9.54
C ILE A 101 -4.44 19.82 -10.14
N THR A 102 -3.59 19.04 -9.46
CA THR A 102 -2.24 18.73 -9.95
C THR A 102 -2.24 17.55 -10.91
N GLU A 103 -1.14 17.36 -11.63
CA GLU A 103 -0.94 16.20 -12.48
C GLU A 103 -1.06 14.90 -11.68
N GLU A 104 -0.55 14.87 -10.45
CA GLU A 104 -0.66 13.72 -9.56
C GLU A 104 -2.11 13.40 -9.19
N MET A 105 -2.95 14.41 -8.96
CA MET A 105 -4.37 14.21 -8.64
C MET A 105 -5.16 13.65 -9.82
N GLU A 106 -4.91 14.13 -11.03
CA GLU A 106 -5.53 13.55 -12.22
C GLU A 106 -4.99 12.14 -12.51
N TYR A 107 -3.69 11.92 -12.33
CA TYR A 107 -3.06 10.61 -12.50
C TYR A 107 -3.74 9.54 -11.63
N VAL A 108 -3.91 9.82 -10.34
CA VAL A 108 -4.55 8.87 -9.42
C VAL A 108 -6.03 8.68 -9.73
N ALA A 109 -6.76 9.72 -10.12
CA ALA A 109 -8.17 9.59 -10.52
C ALA A 109 -8.34 8.64 -11.71
N ILE A 110 -7.50 8.75 -12.73
CA ILE A 110 -7.52 7.87 -13.90
C ILE A 110 -7.18 6.43 -13.47
N ARG A 111 -6.17 6.27 -12.64
CA ARG A 111 -5.68 4.96 -12.20
C ARG A 111 -6.69 4.21 -11.34
N GLU A 112 -7.37 4.91 -10.43
CA GLU A 112 -8.43 4.35 -9.57
C GLU A 112 -9.67 3.91 -10.36
N ASN A 113 -10.01 4.65 -11.42
CA ASN A 113 -11.17 4.34 -12.25
C ASN A 113 -10.96 3.16 -13.20
N MET A 114 -9.71 2.80 -13.51
CA MET A 114 -9.42 1.77 -14.51
C MET A 114 -10.17 2.05 -15.81
N ASN A 115 -11.02 1.14 -16.33
CA ASN A 115 -11.84 1.39 -17.50
C ASN A 115 -13.35 1.50 -17.22
N CYS A 116 -13.72 2.06 -16.06
CA CYS A 116 -15.13 2.30 -15.72
C CYS A 116 -15.87 3.07 -16.81
N ARG A 117 -15.24 4.14 -17.35
CA ARG A 117 -15.84 5.00 -18.39
C ARG A 117 -16.16 4.22 -19.67
N GLU A 118 -15.23 3.40 -20.15
CA GLU A 118 -15.40 2.60 -21.36
C GLU A 118 -16.48 1.52 -21.19
N LEU A 119 -16.71 1.09 -19.96
CA LEU A 119 -17.75 0.11 -19.61
C LEU A 119 -19.08 0.75 -19.21
N GLY A 120 -19.18 2.09 -19.24
CA GLY A 120 -20.40 2.80 -18.85
C GLY A 120 -20.72 2.71 -17.35
N ILE A 121 -19.69 2.45 -16.51
CA ILE A 121 -19.83 2.40 -15.06
C ILE A 121 -19.66 3.81 -14.51
N GLU A 122 -20.69 4.30 -13.83
CA GLU A 122 -20.63 5.61 -13.17
C GLU A 122 -19.63 5.60 -12.02
N THR A 123 -18.84 6.67 -11.92
CA THR A 123 -17.83 6.84 -10.87
C THR A 123 -17.84 8.25 -10.32
N HIS A 124 -17.67 8.37 -8.99
CA HIS A 124 -17.49 9.65 -8.31
C HIS A 124 -16.02 10.08 -8.21
N ILE A 125 -15.08 9.19 -8.55
CA ILE A 125 -13.63 9.45 -8.42
C ILE A 125 -13.17 10.32 -9.60
N THR A 126 -13.44 11.61 -9.51
CA THR A 126 -12.97 12.61 -10.47
C THR A 126 -11.69 13.27 -9.98
N PRO A 127 -10.88 13.94 -10.84
CA PRO A 127 -9.73 14.74 -10.38
C PRO A 127 -10.11 15.81 -9.33
N GLU A 128 -11.28 16.42 -9.47
CA GLU A 128 -11.80 17.37 -8.49
C GLU A 128 -12.16 16.68 -7.16
N PHE A 129 -12.76 15.49 -7.19
CA PHE A 129 -13.00 14.70 -5.98
C PHE A 129 -11.70 14.38 -5.26
N VAL A 130 -10.66 13.93 -5.99
CA VAL A 130 -9.32 13.68 -5.44
C VAL A 130 -8.78 14.94 -4.77
N ARG A 131 -8.83 16.09 -5.45
CA ARG A 131 -8.41 17.39 -4.90
C ARG A 131 -9.13 17.70 -3.58
N GLN A 132 -10.46 17.52 -3.55
CA GLN A 132 -11.27 17.78 -2.35
C GLN A 132 -10.89 16.86 -1.19
N GLN A 133 -10.65 15.58 -1.44
CA GLN A 133 -10.23 14.63 -0.40
C GLN A 133 -8.84 14.98 0.16
N VAL A 134 -7.88 15.36 -0.70
CA VAL A 134 -6.54 15.81 -0.27
C VAL A 134 -6.64 17.13 0.51
N ALA A 135 -7.42 18.12 0.03
CA ALA A 135 -7.62 19.40 0.72
C ALA A 135 -8.21 19.23 2.12
N ALA A 136 -9.10 18.26 2.29
CA ALA A 136 -9.77 17.94 3.56
C ALA A 136 -8.95 17.03 4.49
N GLY A 137 -7.77 16.57 4.07
CA GLY A 137 -6.94 15.64 4.84
C GLY A 137 -7.47 14.18 4.88
N ARG A 138 -8.50 13.85 4.08
CA ARG A 138 -9.10 12.50 4.01
C ARG A 138 -8.42 11.58 3.01
N ALA A 139 -7.47 12.11 2.24
CA ALA A 139 -6.63 11.33 1.35
C ALA A 139 -5.22 11.92 1.30
N VAL A 140 -4.25 11.05 1.03
CA VAL A 140 -2.82 11.38 0.98
C VAL A 140 -2.23 10.86 -0.32
N ILE A 141 -1.51 11.71 -1.04
CA ILE A 141 -0.67 11.36 -2.19
C ILE A 141 0.79 11.52 -1.74
N PRO A 142 1.46 10.46 -1.29
CA PRO A 142 2.87 10.53 -0.91
C PRO A 142 3.72 10.76 -2.16
N ALA A 143 4.42 11.89 -2.23
CA ALA A 143 5.05 12.29 -3.49
C ALA A 143 6.17 13.32 -3.27
N ASN A 144 7.27 12.92 -2.59
CA ASN A 144 8.43 13.76 -2.40
C ASN A 144 8.93 14.35 -3.73
N ILE A 145 9.27 15.62 -3.73
CA ILE A 145 9.80 16.31 -4.92
C ILE A 145 11.15 15.73 -5.39
N ASN A 146 11.89 15.05 -4.52
CA ASN A 146 13.17 14.41 -4.79
C ASN A 146 13.04 12.91 -5.18
N HIS A 147 11.81 12.41 -5.35
CA HIS A 147 11.54 11.07 -5.89
C HIS A 147 10.67 11.16 -7.16
N PRO A 148 11.18 11.80 -8.23
CA PRO A 148 10.42 12.00 -9.46
C PRO A 148 10.17 10.71 -10.26
N GLU A 149 10.84 9.62 -9.93
CA GLU A 149 10.68 8.29 -10.53
C GLU A 149 9.37 7.62 -10.12
N ALA A 150 8.82 7.94 -8.93
CA ALA A 150 7.60 7.31 -8.43
C ALA A 150 6.36 7.73 -9.21
N GLU A 151 5.54 6.73 -9.57
CA GLU A 151 4.20 6.94 -10.11
C GLU A 151 3.24 7.33 -8.96
N PRO A 152 2.38 8.36 -9.14
CA PRO A 152 1.45 8.77 -8.09
C PRO A 152 0.49 7.66 -7.68
N MET A 153 0.25 7.54 -6.38
CA MET A 153 -0.82 6.73 -5.80
C MET A 153 -1.52 7.50 -4.68
N ILE A 154 -2.69 7.08 -4.27
CA ILE A 154 -3.48 7.74 -3.23
C ILE A 154 -3.86 6.76 -2.12
N ILE A 155 -3.80 7.22 -0.88
CA ILE A 155 -4.22 6.52 0.34
C ILE A 155 -5.44 7.26 0.87
N GLY A 156 -6.61 6.63 0.87
CA GLY A 156 -7.86 7.21 1.35
C GLY A 156 -9.00 6.21 1.33
N THR A 157 -9.98 6.40 2.21
CA THR A 157 -11.09 5.44 2.40
C THR A 157 -11.93 5.23 1.15
N ASP A 158 -12.12 6.28 0.34
CA ASP A 158 -12.95 6.24 -0.87
C ASP A 158 -12.25 5.63 -2.10
N PHE A 159 -10.98 5.29 -1.96
CA PHE A 159 -10.15 4.73 -3.02
C PHE A 159 -9.90 3.23 -2.80
N LEU A 160 -9.28 2.56 -3.77
CA LEU A 160 -8.84 1.17 -3.58
C LEU A 160 -7.94 1.05 -2.35
N VAL A 161 -8.12 0.01 -1.56
CA VAL A 161 -7.26 -0.27 -0.40
C VAL A 161 -5.85 -0.59 -0.89
N LYS A 162 -4.87 0.15 -0.38
CA LYS A 162 -3.46 0.04 -0.78
C LYS A 162 -2.71 -0.98 0.08
N ILE A 163 -1.70 -1.58 -0.50
CA ILE A 163 -0.83 -2.53 0.20
C ILE A 163 0.57 -1.93 0.32
N ASN A 164 1.04 -1.82 1.56
CA ASN A 164 2.42 -1.53 1.87
C ASN A 164 3.21 -2.84 2.06
N THR A 165 4.41 -2.89 1.50
CA THR A 165 5.36 -3.99 1.69
C THR A 165 6.57 -3.50 2.46
N ASN A 166 6.93 -4.23 3.52
CA ASN A 166 8.14 -3.97 4.29
C ASN A 166 9.29 -4.77 3.71
N ILE A 167 10.39 -4.09 3.42
CA ILE A 167 11.68 -4.69 3.12
C ILE A 167 12.75 -4.05 3.99
N GLY A 168 13.97 -4.51 3.89
CA GLY A 168 15.11 -3.91 4.58
C GLY A 168 16.16 -4.94 4.91
N ASN A 169 17.42 -4.51 4.86
CA ASN A 169 18.55 -5.31 5.31
C ASN A 169 18.76 -5.20 6.83
N SER A 170 19.47 -6.15 7.38
CA SER A 170 19.97 -6.11 8.74
C SER A 170 21.47 -6.38 8.76
N HIS A 171 22.12 -6.17 9.91
CA HIS A 171 23.56 -6.45 10.09
C HIS A 171 23.98 -7.88 9.69
N LEU A 172 23.02 -8.82 9.59
CA LEU A 172 23.29 -10.24 9.41
C LEU A 172 22.89 -10.78 8.03
N ASN A 173 22.02 -10.09 7.28
CA ASN A 173 21.42 -10.63 6.06
C ASN A 173 21.06 -9.54 5.05
N SER A 174 21.23 -9.88 3.79
CA SER A 174 20.79 -9.19 2.58
C SER A 174 21.76 -8.12 2.05
N SER A 175 22.03 -8.21 0.76
CA SER A 175 22.80 -7.21 0.01
C SER A 175 21.90 -6.09 -0.53
N ILE A 176 22.49 -5.00 -1.01
CA ILE A 176 21.76 -3.91 -1.70
C ILE A 176 21.00 -4.47 -2.91
N GLU A 177 21.63 -5.36 -3.68
CA GLU A 177 21.00 -6.00 -4.84
C GLU A 177 19.75 -6.80 -4.47
N GLU A 178 19.80 -7.55 -3.36
CA GLU A 178 18.64 -8.32 -2.88
C GLU A 178 17.49 -7.42 -2.45
N GLU A 179 17.78 -6.27 -1.82
CA GLU A 179 16.74 -5.31 -1.44
C GLU A 179 16.09 -4.64 -2.65
N VAL A 180 16.86 -4.25 -3.66
CA VAL A 180 16.34 -3.73 -4.93
C VAL A 180 15.50 -4.80 -5.65
N GLU A 181 15.96 -6.06 -5.68
CA GLU A 181 15.17 -7.16 -6.23
C GLU A 181 13.85 -7.36 -5.48
N LYS A 182 13.84 -7.31 -4.14
CA LYS A 182 12.63 -7.43 -3.34
C LYS A 182 11.67 -6.27 -3.61
N ALA A 183 12.17 -5.04 -3.76
CA ALA A 183 11.38 -3.87 -4.12
C ALA A 183 10.67 -4.06 -5.48
N VAL A 184 11.41 -4.40 -6.52
CA VAL A 184 10.86 -4.68 -7.86
C VAL A 184 9.89 -5.86 -7.83
N TRP A 185 10.20 -6.89 -7.05
CA TRP A 185 9.35 -8.07 -6.87
C TRP A 185 8.02 -7.73 -6.19
N SER A 186 8.05 -6.87 -5.18
CA SER A 186 6.84 -6.32 -4.56
C SER A 186 5.94 -5.63 -5.59
N CYS A 187 6.50 -4.70 -6.37
CA CYS A 187 5.77 -3.99 -7.41
C CYS A 187 5.16 -4.95 -8.45
N LYS A 188 5.86 -6.02 -8.81
CA LYS A 188 5.36 -7.06 -9.71
C LYS A 188 4.09 -7.73 -9.21
N TRP A 189 3.97 -7.94 -7.91
CA TRP A 189 2.83 -8.64 -7.31
C TRP A 189 1.73 -7.72 -6.83
N GLY A 190 1.91 -6.41 -6.96
CA GLY A 190 0.88 -5.41 -6.69
C GLY A 190 1.07 -4.63 -5.40
N GLY A 191 2.28 -4.62 -4.83
CA GLY A 191 2.63 -3.69 -3.74
C GLY A 191 2.46 -2.25 -4.23
N ASP A 192 1.63 -1.47 -3.53
CA ASP A 192 1.29 -0.10 -3.91
C ASP A 192 2.28 0.91 -3.35
N THR A 193 2.96 0.56 -2.28
CA THR A 193 4.03 1.31 -1.64
C THR A 193 5.00 0.36 -0.95
N LEU A 194 6.16 0.87 -0.59
CA LEU A 194 7.24 0.11 0.01
C LEU A 194 7.75 0.85 1.25
N MET A 195 8.02 0.15 2.34
CA MET A 195 8.80 0.69 3.45
C MET A 195 10.17 0.03 3.51
N ASP A 196 11.22 0.86 3.48
CA ASP A 196 12.58 0.46 3.78
C ASP A 196 12.82 0.54 5.30
N LEU A 197 12.88 -0.62 5.93
CA LEU A 197 13.13 -0.79 7.37
C LEU A 197 14.58 -1.20 7.66
N SER A 198 15.51 -0.89 6.78
CA SER A 198 16.93 -1.22 6.91
C SER A 198 17.54 -0.73 8.22
N THR A 199 18.36 -1.57 8.82
CA THR A 199 19.04 -1.34 10.11
C THR A 199 20.50 -1.77 10.04
N GLY A 200 21.23 -1.42 9.04
CA GLY A 200 22.64 -1.81 8.88
C GLY A 200 23.56 -0.60 8.69
N LYS A 201 24.83 -0.87 8.47
CA LYS A 201 25.83 0.20 8.26
C LYS A 201 25.61 1.00 6.97
N ASN A 202 24.97 0.41 5.95
CA ASN A 202 24.79 0.99 4.62
C ASN A 202 23.36 1.46 4.37
N ILE A 203 22.66 1.94 5.41
CA ILE A 203 21.25 2.38 5.30
C ILE A 203 21.09 3.43 4.21
N HIS A 204 21.96 4.45 4.19
CA HIS A 204 21.89 5.54 3.23
C HIS A 204 22.02 5.06 1.78
N GLU A 205 23.03 4.25 1.50
CA GLU A 205 23.28 3.71 0.17
C GLU A 205 22.18 2.74 -0.28
N THR A 206 21.75 1.84 0.60
CA THR A 206 20.63 0.90 0.31
C THR A 206 19.38 1.66 -0.07
N ARG A 207 19.00 2.69 0.70
CA ARG A 207 17.84 3.52 0.45
C ARG A 207 17.96 4.30 -0.87
N GLU A 208 19.14 4.84 -1.21
CA GLU A 208 19.34 5.52 -2.48
C GLU A 208 19.09 4.60 -3.66
N TRP A 209 19.62 3.38 -3.63
CA TRP A 209 19.36 2.37 -4.67
C TRP A 209 17.89 1.98 -4.77
N ILE A 210 17.20 1.83 -3.64
CA ILE A 210 15.77 1.53 -3.62
C ILE A 210 14.98 2.68 -4.25
N LEU A 211 15.20 3.92 -3.81
CA LEU A 211 14.47 5.11 -4.30
C LEU A 211 14.63 5.31 -5.81
N ARG A 212 15.87 5.25 -6.32
CA ARG A 212 16.12 5.46 -7.76
C ARG A 212 15.51 4.35 -8.63
N ASN A 213 15.22 3.18 -8.06
CA ASN A 213 14.73 2.01 -8.79
C ASN A 213 13.31 1.57 -8.38
N CYS A 214 12.60 2.35 -7.59
CA CYS A 214 11.25 2.05 -7.15
C CYS A 214 10.20 2.91 -7.86
N PRO A 215 9.24 2.32 -8.59
CA PRO A 215 8.20 3.08 -9.29
C PRO A 215 7.00 3.41 -8.38
N VAL A 216 7.02 3.01 -7.11
CA VAL A 216 5.98 3.31 -6.11
C VAL A 216 6.55 4.13 -4.97
N PRO A 217 5.72 4.87 -4.21
CA PRO A 217 6.20 5.64 -3.07
C PRO A 217 6.94 4.78 -2.05
N VAL A 218 8.00 5.35 -1.47
CA VAL A 218 8.85 4.69 -0.47
C VAL A 218 8.75 5.41 0.86
N GLY A 219 8.44 4.65 1.90
CA GLY A 219 8.41 5.12 3.28
C GLY A 219 9.60 4.60 4.10
N THR A 220 9.87 5.26 5.22
CA THR A 220 10.91 4.83 6.18
C THR A 220 10.47 5.10 7.62
N VAL A 221 11.26 4.58 8.57
CA VAL A 221 11.20 4.95 9.99
C VAL A 221 12.51 5.67 10.34
N PRO A 222 12.58 7.02 10.29
CA PRO A 222 13.83 7.77 10.49
C PRO A 222 14.51 7.47 11.83
N MET A 223 13.71 7.11 12.83
CA MET A 223 14.19 6.71 14.16
C MET A 223 15.21 5.56 14.09
N TYR A 224 15.10 4.65 13.13
CA TYR A 224 16.04 3.52 13.04
C TYR A 224 17.44 3.99 12.65
N GLN A 225 17.56 4.90 11.69
CA GLN A 225 18.85 5.48 11.32
C GLN A 225 19.38 6.41 12.40
N ALA A 226 18.54 7.23 13.04
CA ALA A 226 18.94 8.05 14.17
C ALA A 226 19.48 7.20 15.34
N PHE A 227 18.85 6.06 15.60
CA PHE A 227 19.26 5.11 16.64
C PHE A 227 20.63 4.45 16.32
N GLU A 228 20.89 4.15 15.04
CA GLU A 228 22.21 3.67 14.61
C GLU A 228 23.30 4.74 14.79
N LYS A 229 22.99 6.03 14.52
CA LYS A 229 23.94 7.15 14.71
C LYS A 229 24.39 7.30 16.17
N VAL A 230 23.62 6.82 17.13
CA VAL A 230 23.95 6.78 18.58
C VAL A 230 24.37 5.39 19.05
N ASN A 231 24.80 4.52 18.13
CA ASN A 231 25.26 3.16 18.45
C ASN A 231 24.27 2.33 19.27
N GLY A 232 22.97 2.50 18.99
CA GLY A 232 21.90 1.73 19.64
C GLY A 232 21.57 2.13 21.07
N LYS A 233 21.98 3.31 21.51
CA LYS A 233 21.67 3.84 22.85
C LYS A 233 20.54 4.85 22.77
N ALA A 234 19.32 4.42 23.16
CA ALA A 234 18.15 5.29 23.09
C ALA A 234 18.30 6.57 23.90
N GLU A 235 18.96 6.51 25.05
CA GLU A 235 19.24 7.61 25.96
C GLU A 235 20.14 8.71 25.34
N ASP A 236 20.95 8.38 24.35
CA ASP A 236 21.86 9.34 23.67
C ASP A 236 21.18 10.04 22.47
N LEU A 237 19.94 9.71 22.14
CA LEU A 237 19.17 10.38 21.10
C LEU A 237 18.89 11.83 21.49
N THR A 238 19.00 12.74 20.51
CA THR A 238 18.60 14.14 20.66
C THR A 238 17.74 14.58 19.49
N TRP A 239 17.02 15.69 19.67
CA TRP A 239 16.27 16.31 18.59
C TRP A 239 17.15 16.61 17.38
N GLU A 240 18.34 17.14 17.56
CA GLU A 240 19.27 17.50 16.48
C GLU A 240 19.64 16.30 15.64
N ILE A 241 20.00 15.17 16.26
CA ILE A 241 20.33 13.92 15.55
C ILE A 241 19.13 13.42 14.74
N PHE A 242 17.94 13.47 15.34
CA PHE A 242 16.71 13.07 14.65
C PHE A 242 16.37 14.01 13.49
N ARG A 243 16.41 15.33 13.75
CA ARG A 243 16.17 16.38 12.74
C ARG A 243 17.10 16.23 11.54
N ASP A 244 18.39 16.10 11.77
CA ASP A 244 19.39 16.00 10.69
C ASP A 244 19.21 14.69 9.90
N THR A 245 18.77 13.62 10.56
CA THR A 245 18.40 12.35 9.90
C THR A 245 17.14 12.52 9.05
N LEU A 246 16.14 13.25 9.53
CA LEU A 246 14.90 13.52 8.81
C LEU A 246 15.18 14.33 7.54
N VAL A 247 16.00 15.39 7.65
CA VAL A 247 16.40 16.22 6.50
C VAL A 247 17.16 15.39 5.47
N GLU A 248 18.12 14.57 5.89
CA GLU A 248 18.88 13.66 5.01
C GLU A 248 17.94 12.77 4.20
N GLN A 249 16.92 12.18 4.83
CA GLN A 249 15.98 11.30 4.16
C GLN A 249 15.00 12.05 3.25
N CYS A 250 14.59 13.26 3.61
CA CYS A 250 13.84 14.15 2.72
C CYS A 250 14.61 14.47 1.43
N GLU A 251 15.90 14.80 1.57
CA GLU A 251 16.78 15.14 0.44
C GLU A 251 17.04 13.96 -0.48
N GLN A 252 17.07 12.73 0.06
CA GLN A 252 17.19 11.52 -0.75
C GLN A 252 15.89 11.21 -1.54
N GLY A 253 14.73 11.64 -1.06
CA GLY A 253 13.47 11.43 -1.76
C GLY A 253 12.48 10.48 -1.09
N VAL A 254 12.60 10.21 0.20
CA VAL A 254 11.60 9.42 0.93
C VAL A 254 10.25 10.11 0.89
N ASP A 255 9.19 9.39 0.51
CA ASP A 255 7.86 9.96 0.24
C ASP A 255 7.00 10.12 1.49
N TYR A 256 7.23 9.28 2.50
CA TYR A 256 6.55 9.40 3.80
C TYR A 256 7.36 8.80 4.93
N PHE A 257 7.14 9.32 6.13
CA PHE A 257 7.84 8.88 7.34
C PHE A 257 6.88 8.32 8.36
N THR A 258 7.18 7.15 8.91
CA THR A 258 6.57 6.71 10.16
C THR A 258 7.29 7.33 11.34
N ILE A 259 6.59 8.16 12.11
CA ILE A 259 7.12 8.88 13.27
C ILE A 259 6.20 8.69 14.47
N HIS A 260 6.73 8.15 15.55
CA HIS A 260 5.98 7.81 16.77
C HIS A 260 5.75 9.03 17.69
N CYS A 261 5.24 10.13 17.11
CA CYS A 261 4.97 11.37 17.83
C CYS A 261 3.82 11.26 18.85
N GLY A 262 2.94 10.25 18.71
CA GLY A 262 1.80 10.03 19.59
C GLY A 262 2.19 9.49 20.97
N ILE A 263 3.42 9.01 21.15
CA ILE A 263 3.91 8.54 22.45
C ILE A 263 4.18 9.73 23.37
N ARG A 264 3.52 9.73 24.51
CA ARG A 264 3.66 10.72 25.56
C ARG A 264 4.21 10.07 26.84
N LEU A 265 5.06 10.76 27.60
CA LEU A 265 5.56 10.27 28.89
C LEU A 265 4.44 9.75 29.79
N LYS A 266 3.32 10.47 29.87
CA LYS A 266 2.14 10.09 30.67
C LYS A 266 1.43 8.81 30.19
N ASN A 267 1.59 8.42 28.92
CA ASN A 267 0.89 7.28 28.30
C ASN A 267 1.73 5.98 28.38
N VAL A 268 3.05 6.07 28.47
CA VAL A 268 3.95 4.90 28.55
C VAL A 268 3.56 3.94 29.69
N PRO A 269 3.26 4.39 30.92
CA PRO A 269 2.85 3.50 32.00
C PRO A 269 1.56 2.72 31.75
N LEU A 270 0.68 3.19 30.86
CA LEU A 270 -0.57 2.49 30.52
C LEU A 270 -0.33 1.14 29.83
N SER A 271 0.85 0.91 29.27
CA SER A 271 1.24 -0.38 28.68
C SER A 271 1.71 -1.41 29.72
N GLN A 272 1.85 -1.02 31.00
CA GLN A 272 2.20 -1.96 32.07
C GLN A 272 1.07 -2.96 32.30
N GLY A 273 1.42 -4.22 32.42
CA GLY A 273 0.46 -5.31 32.62
C GLY A 273 -0.07 -5.92 31.33
N ARG A 274 0.35 -5.44 30.15
CA ARG A 274 0.10 -6.13 28.88
C ARG A 274 0.75 -7.50 28.84
N LEU A 275 0.10 -8.43 28.15
CA LEU A 275 0.62 -9.78 27.94
C LEU A 275 1.94 -9.78 27.13
N THR A 276 2.02 -8.91 26.12
CA THR A 276 3.18 -8.79 25.22
C THR A 276 3.98 -7.50 25.40
N GLY A 277 3.60 -6.66 26.36
CA GLY A 277 4.29 -5.39 26.61
C GLY A 277 4.23 -4.42 25.44
N MET A 278 5.37 -3.87 25.03
CA MET A 278 5.49 -2.92 23.94
C MET A 278 6.24 -3.57 22.76
N VAL A 279 5.55 -3.81 21.64
CA VAL A 279 6.08 -4.57 20.49
C VAL A 279 6.60 -3.69 19.35
N SER A 280 6.26 -2.40 19.33
CA SER A 280 6.81 -1.47 18.33
C SER A 280 8.26 -1.15 18.64
N ARG A 281 9.18 -1.37 17.67
CA ARG A 281 10.60 -1.02 17.84
C ARG A 281 10.79 0.48 18.00
N GLY A 282 10.20 1.30 17.14
CA GLY A 282 10.29 2.77 17.25
C GLY A 282 9.61 3.27 18.52
N GLY A 283 8.45 2.69 18.86
CA GLY A 283 7.74 3.00 20.09
C GLY A 283 8.55 2.70 21.35
N SER A 284 9.20 1.54 21.43
CA SER A 284 10.02 1.17 22.59
C SER A 284 11.28 2.04 22.73
N ILE A 285 11.89 2.48 21.64
CA ILE A 285 13.05 3.38 21.65
C ILE A 285 12.66 4.72 22.30
N ILE A 286 11.61 5.38 21.80
CA ILE A 286 11.19 6.68 22.31
C ILE A 286 10.59 6.58 23.71
N SER A 287 9.87 5.50 24.04
CA SER A 287 9.36 5.26 25.38
C SER A 287 10.50 5.09 26.40
N LYS A 288 11.56 4.34 26.06
CA LYS A 288 12.76 4.23 26.88
C LYS A 288 13.40 5.60 27.11
N TRP A 289 13.52 6.40 26.04
CA TRP A 289 14.05 7.76 26.15
C TRP A 289 13.26 8.61 27.15
N CYS A 290 11.92 8.65 27.00
CA CYS A 290 11.03 9.38 27.91
C CYS A 290 11.20 8.93 29.37
N MET A 291 11.26 7.62 29.60
CA MET A 291 11.37 7.06 30.95
C MET A 291 12.73 7.31 31.59
N VAL A 292 13.83 7.26 30.83
CA VAL A 292 15.18 7.53 31.36
C VAL A 292 15.35 9.02 31.67
N HIS A 293 14.91 9.91 30.79
CA HIS A 293 15.05 11.35 30.98
C HIS A 293 13.96 11.96 31.86
N GLN A 294 12.85 11.25 32.12
CA GLN A 294 11.67 11.77 32.80
C GLN A 294 11.16 13.06 32.13
N GLN A 295 11.20 13.08 30.78
CA GLN A 295 10.81 14.21 29.92
C GLN A 295 9.79 13.76 28.89
N GLU A 296 9.02 14.71 28.37
CA GLU A 296 8.12 14.48 27.25
C GLU A 296 8.93 14.11 26.00
N SER A 297 8.31 13.34 25.12
CA SER A 297 8.92 12.94 23.85
C SER A 297 9.34 14.16 23.04
N PHE A 298 10.62 14.25 22.66
CA PHE A 298 11.09 15.31 21.76
C PHE A 298 10.40 15.26 20.38
N LEU A 299 9.90 14.09 19.95
CA LEU A 299 9.11 13.96 18.72
C LEU A 299 7.76 14.67 18.83
N TYR A 300 7.14 14.66 20.00
CA TYR A 300 5.91 15.40 20.28
C TYR A 300 6.18 16.90 20.43
N ASP A 301 7.21 17.28 21.19
CA ASP A 301 7.54 18.68 21.46
C ASP A 301 7.95 19.42 20.17
N HIS A 302 8.70 18.77 19.29
CA HIS A 302 9.16 19.31 18.01
C HIS A 302 8.28 18.90 16.80
N PHE A 303 7.02 18.50 17.03
CA PHE A 303 6.18 18.03 15.92
C PHE A 303 5.95 19.10 14.85
N ASP A 304 5.83 20.36 15.24
CA ASP A 304 5.66 21.47 14.28
C ASP A 304 6.93 21.71 13.43
N ASP A 305 8.11 21.53 14.03
CA ASP A 305 9.39 21.59 13.29
C ASP A 305 9.50 20.41 12.30
N ILE A 306 9.04 19.22 12.69
CA ILE A 306 8.95 18.04 11.79
C ILE A 306 8.04 18.37 10.60
N CYS A 307 6.87 18.96 10.85
CA CYS A 307 5.97 19.36 9.79
C CYS A 307 6.59 20.41 8.84
N ASP A 308 7.32 21.40 9.37
CA ASP A 308 7.97 22.41 8.54
C ASP A 308 9.06 21.81 7.63
N ILE A 309 9.80 20.81 8.12
CA ILE A 309 10.75 20.06 7.30
C ILE A 309 10.01 19.27 6.21
N CYS A 310 8.97 18.50 6.58
CA CYS A 310 8.21 17.69 5.64
C CYS A 310 7.51 18.54 4.56
N ALA A 311 6.97 19.72 4.92
CA ALA A 311 6.34 20.63 3.97
C ALA A 311 7.30 21.09 2.87
N LYS A 312 8.57 21.33 3.20
CA LYS A 312 9.58 21.79 2.22
C LYS A 312 9.78 20.80 1.07
N TYR A 313 9.63 19.51 1.32
CA TYR A 313 9.90 18.44 0.35
C TYR A 313 8.63 17.70 -0.12
N ASP A 314 7.44 18.13 0.34
CA ASP A 314 6.15 17.46 0.11
C ASP A 314 6.15 15.99 0.59
N VAL A 315 6.69 15.76 1.77
CA VAL A 315 6.72 14.44 2.42
C VAL A 315 5.51 14.27 3.31
N ALA A 316 4.83 13.13 3.22
CA ALA A 316 3.71 12.79 4.09
C ALA A 316 4.19 12.21 5.43
N ILE A 317 3.36 12.34 6.47
CA ILE A 317 3.62 11.77 7.79
C ILE A 317 2.67 10.59 8.04
N SER A 318 3.24 9.42 8.32
CA SER A 318 2.56 8.30 8.95
C SER A 318 2.74 8.45 10.46
N LEU A 319 1.68 8.82 11.18
CA LEU A 319 1.72 8.90 12.63
C LEU A 319 1.76 7.49 13.22
N GLY A 320 2.94 7.09 13.71
CA GLY A 320 3.24 5.73 14.10
C GLY A 320 2.56 5.29 15.40
N ASP A 321 2.06 4.06 15.44
CA ASP A 321 1.36 3.45 16.58
C ASP A 321 2.34 2.71 17.51
N GLY A 322 3.18 3.45 18.20
CA GLY A 322 4.19 2.91 19.11
C GLY A 322 3.64 2.12 20.29
N LEU A 323 2.43 2.42 20.72
CA LEU A 323 1.70 1.72 21.79
C LEU A 323 0.67 0.71 21.26
N ARG A 324 0.82 0.23 20.01
CA ARG A 324 -0.05 -0.82 19.46
C ARG A 324 0.04 -2.11 20.28
N PRO A 325 -1.07 -2.88 20.38
CA PRO A 325 -1.06 -4.18 21.04
C PRO A 325 -0.27 -5.21 20.21
N GLY A 326 0.44 -6.10 20.90
CA GLY A 326 1.16 -7.22 20.30
C GLY A 326 0.44 -8.56 20.46
N SER A 327 -0.77 -8.57 20.97
CA SER A 327 -1.64 -9.75 21.10
C SER A 327 -3.10 -9.35 21.01
N THR A 328 -3.95 -10.32 20.66
CA THR A 328 -5.41 -10.11 20.64
C THR A 328 -5.98 -9.83 22.04
N TYR A 329 -5.28 -10.26 23.09
CA TYR A 329 -5.66 -9.99 24.49
C TYR A 329 -5.55 -8.50 24.83
N ASP A 330 -4.47 -7.85 24.41
CA ASP A 330 -4.18 -6.44 24.72
C ASP A 330 -4.94 -5.44 23.80
N ALA A 331 -5.67 -5.94 22.81
CA ALA A 331 -6.34 -5.12 21.81
C ALA A 331 -7.35 -4.13 22.39
N ASN A 332 -7.33 -2.89 21.91
CA ASN A 332 -8.21 -1.79 22.31
C ASN A 332 -8.05 -1.39 23.78
N ASP A 333 -6.86 -1.51 24.33
CA ASP A 333 -6.57 -1.09 25.71
C ASP A 333 -6.38 0.44 25.85
N ALA A 334 -6.19 0.88 27.07
CA ALA A 334 -6.03 2.29 27.40
C ALA A 334 -4.78 2.92 26.76
N ALA A 335 -3.67 2.16 26.65
CA ALA A 335 -2.43 2.65 26.07
C ALA A 335 -2.59 2.93 24.57
N GLN A 336 -3.16 1.97 23.83
CA GLN A 336 -3.44 2.12 22.39
C GLN A 336 -4.34 3.33 22.13
N PHE A 337 -5.42 3.47 22.87
CA PHE A 337 -6.37 4.56 22.63
C PHE A 337 -5.87 5.93 23.09
N ALA A 338 -5.05 6.01 24.14
CA ALA A 338 -4.42 7.27 24.55
C ALA A 338 -3.43 7.79 23.50
N GLU A 339 -2.70 6.89 22.83
CA GLU A 339 -1.85 7.26 21.69
C GLU A 339 -2.70 7.70 20.49
N LEU A 340 -3.76 6.96 20.14
CA LEU A 340 -4.66 7.29 19.06
C LEU A 340 -5.29 8.69 19.24
N ASP A 341 -5.73 9.02 20.45
CA ASP A 341 -6.28 10.34 20.78
C ASP A 341 -5.22 11.45 20.58
N THR A 342 -3.95 11.18 20.91
CA THR A 342 -2.83 12.10 20.66
C THR A 342 -2.57 12.24 19.15
N MET A 343 -2.63 11.16 18.37
CA MET A 343 -2.47 11.21 16.91
C MET A 343 -3.58 12.03 16.25
N GLY A 344 -4.80 12.01 16.81
CA GLY A 344 -5.89 12.89 16.37
C GLY A 344 -5.57 14.38 16.54
N GLU A 345 -4.94 14.78 17.64
CA GLU A 345 -4.43 16.15 17.84
C GLU A 345 -3.34 16.49 16.82
N LEU A 346 -2.38 15.58 16.63
CA LEU A 346 -1.23 15.82 15.76
C LEU A 346 -1.59 15.91 14.28
N VAL A 347 -2.58 15.17 13.83
CA VAL A 347 -3.02 15.24 12.42
C VAL A 347 -3.59 16.61 12.08
N GLU A 348 -4.33 17.24 12.98
CA GLU A 348 -4.82 18.62 12.78
C GLU A 348 -3.67 19.63 12.70
N ARG A 349 -2.64 19.47 13.54
CA ARG A 349 -1.42 20.29 13.49
C ARG A 349 -0.68 20.14 12.17
N ALA A 350 -0.56 18.90 11.64
CA ALA A 350 0.03 18.67 10.33
C ALA A 350 -0.78 19.34 9.21
N TRP A 351 -2.10 19.21 9.22
CA TRP A 351 -2.97 19.85 8.21
C TRP A 351 -2.93 21.38 8.26
N ALA A 352 -2.77 21.97 9.45
CA ALA A 352 -2.60 23.42 9.61
C ALA A 352 -1.32 23.92 8.91
N LYS A 353 -0.29 23.08 8.83
CA LYS A 353 0.97 23.34 8.11
C LYS A 353 0.97 22.84 6.66
N ASN A 354 -0.18 22.41 6.14
CA ASN A 354 -0.33 21.83 4.80
C ASN A 354 0.51 20.55 4.57
N VAL A 355 0.74 19.79 5.61
CA VAL A 355 1.39 18.48 5.53
C VAL A 355 0.34 17.40 5.51
N GLN A 356 0.42 16.51 4.52
CA GLN A 356 -0.41 15.34 4.43
C GLN A 356 -0.03 14.35 5.54
N ALA A 357 -1.02 13.79 6.22
CA ALA A 357 -0.78 12.81 7.27
C ALA A 357 -1.83 11.71 7.28
N PHE A 358 -1.43 10.51 7.67
CA PHE A 358 -2.28 9.36 7.91
C PHE A 358 -1.86 8.67 9.21
N ILE A 359 -2.73 7.82 9.75
CA ILE A 359 -2.63 7.26 11.09
C ILE A 359 -2.27 5.78 11.00
N GLU A 360 -1.24 5.33 11.72
CA GLU A 360 -1.00 3.90 11.90
C GLU A 360 -1.95 3.27 12.92
N GLY A 361 -2.24 2.00 12.73
CA GLY A 361 -3.16 1.25 13.57
C GLY A 361 -2.72 -0.19 13.86
N PRO A 362 -3.47 -0.89 14.73
CA PRO A 362 -3.01 -2.09 15.40
C PRO A 362 -2.81 -3.29 14.49
N GLY A 363 -1.88 -4.17 14.93
CA GLY A 363 -1.57 -5.43 14.27
C GLY A 363 -2.30 -6.65 14.83
N HIS A 364 -2.89 -6.58 16.04
CA HIS A 364 -3.57 -7.70 16.69
C HIS A 364 -4.89 -7.22 17.26
N VAL A 365 -6.01 -7.57 16.58
CA VAL A 365 -7.36 -7.22 17.02
C VAL A 365 -8.31 -8.37 16.72
N PRO A 366 -8.94 -8.99 17.74
CA PRO A 366 -9.92 -10.04 17.48
C PRO A 366 -11.16 -9.46 16.77
N MET A 367 -11.81 -10.27 15.95
CA MET A 367 -12.83 -9.83 15.00
C MET A 367 -13.90 -8.91 15.61
N GLN A 368 -14.41 -9.24 16.81
CA GLN A 368 -15.46 -8.48 17.48
C GLN A 368 -15.04 -7.06 17.93
N LYS A 369 -13.71 -6.78 18.02
CA LYS A 369 -13.18 -5.46 18.39
C LYS A 369 -12.81 -4.58 17.20
N ILE A 370 -12.73 -5.12 15.97
CA ILE A 370 -12.25 -4.42 14.77
C ILE A 370 -13.13 -3.20 14.47
N ARG A 371 -14.46 -3.36 14.49
CA ARG A 371 -15.38 -2.26 14.21
C ARG A 371 -15.21 -1.10 15.18
N ALA A 372 -15.16 -1.38 16.49
CA ALA A 372 -14.98 -0.36 17.52
C ALA A 372 -13.63 0.36 17.39
N ASN A 373 -12.57 -0.35 16.95
CA ASN A 373 -11.26 0.24 16.68
C ASN A 373 -11.33 1.25 15.53
N MET A 374 -11.95 0.86 14.41
CA MET A 374 -12.11 1.73 13.25
C MET A 374 -13.00 2.94 13.54
N ASP A 375 -14.14 2.74 14.19
CA ASP A 375 -15.08 3.82 14.53
C ASP A 375 -14.40 4.88 15.44
N ARG A 376 -13.56 4.44 16.40
CA ARG A 376 -12.79 5.36 17.23
C ARG A 376 -11.75 6.14 16.44
N GLN A 377 -11.05 5.50 15.51
CA GLN A 377 -10.09 6.18 14.65
C GLN A 377 -10.76 7.26 13.80
N ILE A 378 -11.88 6.94 13.16
CA ILE A 378 -12.64 7.91 12.36
C ILE A 378 -13.06 9.11 13.21
N GLU A 379 -13.59 8.85 14.41
CA GLU A 379 -14.03 9.91 15.33
C GLU A 379 -12.86 10.78 15.81
N LYS A 380 -11.79 10.17 16.31
CA LYS A 380 -10.68 10.88 16.96
C LYS A 380 -9.68 11.50 15.99
N CYS A 381 -9.54 10.91 14.81
CA CYS A 381 -8.59 11.39 13.80
C CYS A 381 -9.27 12.09 12.61
N HIS A 382 -10.52 12.54 12.78
CA HIS A 382 -11.24 13.44 11.85
C HIS A 382 -11.36 12.91 10.42
N GLY A 383 -11.37 11.58 10.25
CA GLY A 383 -11.43 10.91 8.95
C GLY A 383 -10.09 10.88 8.19
N ALA A 384 -8.96 11.16 8.85
CA ALA A 384 -7.64 10.90 8.28
C ALA A 384 -7.51 9.43 7.85
N PRO A 385 -6.78 9.11 6.76
CA PRO A 385 -6.61 7.74 6.32
C PRO A 385 -6.00 6.86 7.42
N PHE A 386 -6.50 5.62 7.53
CA PHE A 386 -5.99 4.65 8.48
C PHE A 386 -5.11 3.61 7.79
N TYR A 387 -3.96 3.31 8.37
CA TYR A 387 -2.99 2.33 7.91
C TYR A 387 -2.77 1.28 8.99
N THR A 388 -3.18 0.03 8.75
CA THR A 388 -3.16 -1.02 9.76
C THR A 388 -2.25 -2.19 9.39
N LEU A 389 -1.64 -2.80 10.39
CA LEU A 389 -0.87 -4.04 10.25
C LEU A 389 -1.84 -5.23 10.41
N GLY A 390 -2.47 -5.64 9.33
CA GLY A 390 -3.52 -6.65 9.38
C GLY A 390 -4.90 -6.03 9.65
N PRO A 391 -5.55 -6.33 10.81
CA PRO A 391 -4.99 -7.00 11.98
C PRO A 391 -5.09 -8.53 12.00
N LEU A 392 -4.18 -9.18 12.72
CA LEU A 392 -4.29 -10.59 13.07
C LEU A 392 -5.48 -10.78 14.02
N VAL A 393 -6.40 -11.66 13.67
CA VAL A 393 -7.63 -11.91 14.45
C VAL A 393 -7.47 -13.01 15.49
N THR A 394 -6.35 -13.71 15.45
CA THR A 394 -5.95 -14.75 16.40
C THR A 394 -4.42 -14.90 16.39
N ASP A 395 -3.84 -15.31 17.53
CA ASP A 395 -2.39 -15.44 17.71
C ASP A 395 -1.91 -16.92 17.67
N ILE A 396 -2.82 -17.87 17.34
CA ILE A 396 -2.57 -19.32 17.46
C ILE A 396 -1.81 -19.93 16.28
N ALA A 397 -1.56 -19.18 15.20
CA ALA A 397 -1.12 -19.79 13.95
C ALA A 397 0.22 -19.22 13.43
N PRO A 398 1.35 -19.37 14.17
CA PRO A 398 2.66 -18.97 13.65
C PRO A 398 2.96 -19.67 12.32
N ALA A 399 3.65 -18.97 11.42
CA ALA A 399 3.87 -19.32 10.00
C ALA A 399 2.63 -19.21 9.09
N TYR A 400 1.45 -18.95 9.64
CA TYR A 400 0.21 -18.65 8.93
C TYR A 400 -0.34 -17.26 9.26
N ASP A 401 0.48 -16.39 9.82
CA ASP A 401 0.10 -15.02 10.22
C ASP A 401 -0.46 -14.20 9.04
N HIS A 402 0.02 -14.44 7.82
CA HIS A 402 -0.53 -13.85 6.60
C HIS A 402 -2.00 -14.22 6.35
N ILE A 403 -2.44 -15.40 6.78
CA ILE A 403 -3.84 -15.84 6.66
C ILE A 403 -4.69 -15.22 7.77
N THR A 404 -4.23 -15.33 9.04
CA THR A 404 -4.99 -14.81 10.18
C THR A 404 -5.16 -13.30 10.11
N SER A 405 -4.16 -12.60 9.60
CA SER A 405 -4.20 -11.16 9.39
C SER A 405 -5.02 -10.74 8.17
N ALA A 406 -5.03 -11.53 7.09
CA ALA A 406 -5.86 -11.24 5.91
C ALA A 406 -7.37 -11.23 6.24
N ILE A 407 -7.81 -12.05 7.19
CA ILE A 407 -9.20 -12.05 7.68
C ILE A 407 -9.53 -10.68 8.28
N GLY A 408 -8.71 -10.21 9.20
CA GLY A 408 -8.91 -8.90 9.84
C GLY A 408 -8.70 -7.74 8.88
N ALA A 409 -7.73 -7.87 7.97
CA ALA A 409 -7.44 -6.87 6.92
C ALA A 409 -8.65 -6.65 6.00
N ALA A 410 -9.32 -7.72 5.55
CA ALA A 410 -10.54 -7.60 4.75
C ALA A 410 -11.67 -6.92 5.54
N MET A 411 -11.82 -7.24 6.83
CA MET A 411 -12.84 -6.62 7.68
C MET A 411 -12.57 -5.13 7.93
N ILE A 412 -11.36 -4.79 8.35
CA ILE A 412 -11.04 -3.40 8.69
C ILE A 412 -10.97 -2.52 7.44
N GLY A 413 -10.52 -3.07 6.30
CA GLY A 413 -10.58 -2.42 5.00
C GLY A 413 -12.01 -2.12 4.57
N TRP A 414 -12.94 -3.05 4.75
CA TRP A 414 -14.38 -2.81 4.53
C TRP A 414 -14.91 -1.68 5.41
N TYR A 415 -14.46 -1.58 6.66
CA TYR A 415 -14.92 -0.54 7.59
C TYR A 415 -14.27 0.82 7.36
N GLY A 416 -13.20 0.93 6.56
CA GLY A 416 -12.63 2.22 6.16
C GLY A 416 -11.11 2.33 6.18
N THR A 417 -10.35 1.31 6.60
CA THR A 417 -8.89 1.33 6.48
C THR A 417 -8.48 1.55 5.02
N ALA A 418 -7.59 2.50 4.80
CA ALA A 418 -7.17 2.95 3.47
C ALA A 418 -5.91 2.23 2.95
N MET A 419 -5.06 1.78 3.86
CA MET A 419 -3.82 1.06 3.54
C MET A 419 -3.59 -0.06 4.54
N LEU A 420 -3.08 -1.18 4.05
CA LEU A 420 -2.75 -2.36 4.83
C LEU A 420 -1.25 -2.63 4.74
N CYS A 421 -0.59 -2.76 5.88
CA CYS A 421 0.74 -3.35 5.94
C CYS A 421 0.62 -4.85 5.74
N TYR A 422 1.34 -5.39 4.77
CA TYR A 422 1.32 -6.82 4.52
C TYR A 422 1.94 -7.59 5.69
N VAL A 423 1.52 -8.83 5.84
CA VAL A 423 2.10 -9.80 6.77
C VAL A 423 2.56 -11.00 5.95
N THR A 424 3.74 -11.52 6.25
CA THR A 424 4.31 -12.67 5.56
C THR A 424 4.20 -13.94 6.41
N PRO A 425 4.42 -15.13 5.84
CA PRO A 425 4.49 -16.38 6.62
C PRO A 425 5.57 -16.35 7.70
N LYS A 426 6.58 -15.46 7.57
CA LYS A 426 7.69 -15.33 8.52
C LYS A 426 7.48 -14.24 9.58
N GLU A 427 6.30 -13.63 9.64
CA GLU A 427 5.99 -12.68 10.72
C GLU A 427 6.26 -13.34 12.08
N HIS A 428 6.84 -12.60 13.00
CA HIS A 428 7.30 -13.08 14.31
C HIS A 428 8.41 -14.17 14.32
N LEU A 429 8.84 -14.68 13.14
CA LEU A 429 9.79 -15.80 13.04
C LEU A 429 11.15 -15.40 12.45
N ALA A 430 11.17 -14.67 11.33
CA ALA A 430 12.40 -14.31 10.62
C ALA A 430 12.17 -13.18 9.61
N LEU A 431 13.26 -12.69 9.00
CA LEU A 431 13.16 -11.76 7.85
C LEU A 431 12.60 -12.48 6.62
N PRO A 432 11.68 -11.84 5.87
CA PRO A 432 11.09 -12.45 4.67
C PRO A 432 12.09 -12.51 3.52
N ASP A 433 12.06 -13.63 2.82
CA ASP A 433 12.69 -13.76 1.51
C ASP A 433 11.73 -13.33 0.38
N LYS A 434 12.20 -13.42 -0.87
CA LYS A 434 11.44 -13.02 -2.06
C LYS A 434 10.12 -13.79 -2.23
N ASP A 435 10.08 -15.07 -1.85
CA ASP A 435 8.85 -15.87 -1.94
C ASP A 435 7.86 -15.52 -0.83
N ASP A 436 8.34 -15.19 0.37
CA ASP A 436 7.51 -14.70 1.46
C ASP A 436 6.89 -13.35 1.11
N VAL A 437 7.67 -12.42 0.51
CA VAL A 437 7.16 -11.15 -0.01
C VAL A 437 6.01 -11.38 -0.99
N ARG A 438 6.19 -12.29 -1.95
CA ARG A 438 5.13 -12.64 -2.90
C ARG A 438 3.88 -13.17 -2.20
N VAL A 439 4.04 -14.12 -1.27
CA VAL A 439 2.90 -14.71 -0.54
C VAL A 439 2.17 -13.64 0.24
N GLY A 440 2.88 -12.79 0.97
CA GLY A 440 2.29 -11.68 1.72
C GLY A 440 1.52 -10.70 0.83
N VAL A 441 2.17 -10.17 -0.22
CA VAL A 441 1.53 -9.21 -1.15
C VAL A 441 0.27 -9.80 -1.79
N VAL A 442 0.35 -11.02 -2.30
CA VAL A 442 -0.80 -11.68 -2.94
C VAL A 442 -1.94 -11.89 -1.96
N THR A 443 -1.64 -12.35 -0.75
CA THR A 443 -2.65 -12.56 0.30
C THR A 443 -3.37 -11.24 0.62
N TYR A 444 -2.61 -10.17 0.78
CA TYR A 444 -3.16 -8.86 1.11
C TYR A 444 -3.89 -8.19 -0.05
N LYS A 445 -3.45 -8.39 -1.30
CA LYS A 445 -4.23 -7.93 -2.48
C LYS A 445 -5.59 -8.64 -2.56
N ILE A 446 -5.69 -9.90 -2.14
CA ILE A 446 -6.98 -10.60 -2.06
C ILE A 446 -7.85 -9.99 -0.95
N ALA A 447 -7.29 -9.73 0.23
CA ALA A 447 -8.02 -9.10 1.34
C ALA A 447 -8.50 -7.69 0.99
N ALA A 448 -7.61 -6.86 0.40
CA ALA A 448 -7.92 -5.51 -0.07
C ALA A 448 -9.02 -5.51 -1.13
N HIS A 449 -8.91 -6.40 -2.12
CA HIS A 449 -9.92 -6.52 -3.17
C HIS A 449 -11.30 -6.92 -2.62
N ALA A 450 -11.35 -7.84 -1.66
CA ALA A 450 -12.60 -8.20 -0.99
C ALA A 450 -13.20 -7.00 -0.24
N ALA A 451 -12.37 -6.18 0.42
CA ALA A 451 -12.79 -4.96 1.08
C ALA A 451 -13.29 -3.90 0.07
N ASP A 452 -12.61 -3.74 -1.08
CA ASP A 452 -12.99 -2.80 -2.14
C ASP A 452 -14.36 -3.13 -2.75
N ILE A 453 -14.66 -4.42 -2.95
CA ILE A 453 -15.99 -4.89 -3.34
C ILE A 453 -17.02 -4.54 -2.26
N ALA A 454 -16.71 -4.84 -1.00
CA ALA A 454 -17.64 -4.65 0.12
C ALA A 454 -17.98 -3.19 0.39
N LYS A 455 -17.03 -2.28 0.21
CA LYS A 455 -17.26 -0.82 0.35
C LYS A 455 -17.85 -0.18 -0.92
N GLY A 456 -17.99 -0.92 -2.02
CA GLY A 456 -18.66 -0.47 -3.24
C GLY A 456 -17.78 0.42 -4.13
N HIS A 457 -16.47 0.22 -4.16
CA HIS A 457 -15.60 0.94 -5.09
C HIS A 457 -16.03 0.68 -6.56
N PRO A 458 -16.22 1.72 -7.40
CA PRO A 458 -16.84 1.60 -8.72
C PRO A 458 -16.19 0.55 -9.63
N GLY A 459 -14.86 0.48 -9.64
CA GLY A 459 -14.09 -0.44 -10.49
C GLY A 459 -13.89 -1.84 -9.89
N ALA A 460 -14.21 -2.08 -8.62
CA ALA A 460 -13.80 -3.30 -7.92
C ALA A 460 -14.35 -4.58 -8.54
N THR A 461 -15.61 -4.58 -9.00
CA THR A 461 -16.27 -5.79 -9.52
C THR A 461 -15.98 -6.10 -10.99
N ILE A 462 -15.32 -5.21 -11.73
CA ILE A 462 -15.07 -5.36 -13.17
C ILE A 462 -14.38 -6.69 -13.47
N ARG A 463 -13.28 -6.94 -12.76
CA ARG A 463 -12.43 -8.11 -12.96
C ARG A 463 -13.09 -9.40 -12.49
N ASP A 464 -13.81 -9.37 -11.37
CA ASP A 464 -14.57 -10.50 -10.84
C ASP A 464 -15.67 -10.92 -11.79
N ASN A 465 -16.45 -9.96 -12.30
CA ASN A 465 -17.52 -10.21 -13.25
C ASN A 465 -16.99 -10.81 -14.55
N ALA A 466 -15.89 -10.24 -15.08
CA ALA A 466 -15.23 -10.75 -16.28
C ALA A 466 -14.73 -12.19 -16.09
N LEU A 467 -14.10 -12.50 -14.95
CA LEU A 467 -13.62 -13.85 -14.63
C LEU A 467 -14.78 -14.83 -14.43
N SER A 468 -15.83 -14.42 -13.73
CA SER A 468 -17.03 -15.24 -13.51
C SER A 468 -17.74 -15.55 -14.83
N LYS A 469 -17.87 -14.55 -15.71
CA LYS A 469 -18.43 -14.76 -17.05
C LYS A 469 -17.53 -15.66 -17.90
N ALA A 470 -16.22 -15.50 -17.84
CA ALA A 470 -15.27 -16.37 -18.53
C ALA A 470 -15.37 -17.84 -18.06
N ARG A 471 -15.62 -18.07 -16.75
CA ARG A 471 -15.88 -19.41 -16.21
C ARG A 471 -17.19 -19.99 -16.77
N TYR A 472 -18.25 -19.21 -16.78
CA TYR A 472 -19.54 -19.63 -17.30
C TYR A 472 -19.48 -19.99 -18.80
N ASP A 473 -18.79 -19.16 -19.59
CA ASP A 473 -18.64 -19.35 -21.06
C ASP A 473 -17.53 -20.35 -21.43
N PHE A 474 -16.87 -20.98 -20.45
CA PHE A 474 -15.71 -21.87 -20.67
C PHE A 474 -14.56 -21.23 -21.47
N ARG A 475 -14.38 -19.92 -21.37
CA ARG A 475 -13.29 -19.16 -22.01
C ARG A 475 -12.01 -19.32 -21.20
N TRP A 476 -11.33 -20.47 -21.36
CA TRP A 476 -10.18 -20.86 -20.56
C TRP A 476 -9.01 -19.89 -20.64
N LYS A 477 -8.74 -19.31 -21.83
CA LYS A 477 -7.68 -18.31 -21.99
C LYS A 477 -7.91 -17.12 -21.07
N ASP A 478 -9.14 -16.62 -21.00
CA ASP A 478 -9.50 -15.50 -20.16
C ASP A 478 -9.42 -15.86 -18.67
N GLN A 479 -9.84 -17.09 -18.30
CA GLN A 479 -9.70 -17.60 -16.94
C GLN A 479 -8.23 -17.68 -16.47
N PHE A 480 -7.27 -17.78 -17.38
CA PHE A 480 -5.84 -17.76 -17.05
C PHE A 480 -5.26 -16.35 -17.01
N ASN A 481 -5.81 -15.39 -17.75
CA ASN A 481 -5.27 -14.05 -17.89
C ASN A 481 -5.85 -13.06 -16.86
N LEU A 482 -7.09 -13.30 -16.39
CA LEU A 482 -7.79 -12.44 -15.45
C LEU A 482 -7.36 -12.60 -13.97
N PRO A 483 -6.96 -13.78 -13.44
CA PRO A 483 -6.64 -13.93 -12.03
C PRO A 483 -5.50 -13.03 -11.58
N SER A 484 -5.51 -12.65 -10.30
CA SER A 484 -4.42 -11.88 -9.68
C SER A 484 -3.08 -12.63 -9.69
N ILE A 485 -3.12 -13.97 -9.81
CA ILE A 485 -1.94 -14.85 -9.84
C ILE A 485 -2.05 -15.80 -11.05
N PRO A 486 -1.74 -15.34 -12.26
CA PRO A 486 -1.95 -16.15 -13.47
C PRO A 486 -1.20 -17.49 -13.49
N ARG A 487 0.05 -17.54 -13.00
CA ARG A 487 0.90 -18.74 -13.11
C ARG A 487 0.47 -19.93 -12.26
N ARG A 488 -0.17 -19.73 -11.11
CA ARG A 488 -0.58 -20.84 -10.23
C ARG A 488 -1.69 -21.68 -10.86
N HIS A 489 -2.56 -21.03 -11.63
CA HIS A 489 -3.64 -21.70 -12.37
C HIS A 489 -3.13 -22.63 -13.49
N TRP A 490 -2.10 -22.20 -14.24
CA TRP A 490 -1.52 -23.00 -15.32
C TRP A 490 -0.97 -24.35 -14.85
N ASN A 491 -0.29 -24.37 -13.72
CA ASN A 491 0.32 -25.59 -13.21
C ASN A 491 -0.74 -26.59 -12.72
N THR A 492 -1.82 -26.10 -12.12
CA THR A 492 -2.91 -26.95 -11.62
C THR A 492 -3.67 -27.62 -12.77
N ILE A 493 -3.90 -26.91 -13.88
CA ILE A 493 -4.66 -27.45 -15.03
C ILE A 493 -3.78 -28.29 -15.96
N ARG A 494 -2.49 -27.96 -16.12
CA ARG A 494 -1.56 -28.85 -16.86
C ARG A 494 -1.47 -30.24 -16.27
N LEU A 495 -1.61 -30.38 -14.97
CA LEU A 495 -1.72 -31.67 -14.29
C LEU A 495 -3.04 -32.40 -14.62
N GLN A 496 -4.16 -31.68 -14.77
CA GLN A 496 -5.47 -32.26 -15.07
C GLN A 496 -5.65 -32.61 -16.56
N THR A 497 -5.09 -31.83 -17.49
CA THR A 497 -5.14 -32.14 -18.94
C THR A 497 -4.27 -33.32 -19.33
N ARG A 498 -3.29 -33.71 -18.52
CA ARG A 498 -2.54 -34.96 -18.71
C ARG A 498 -3.27 -36.21 -18.19
N LEU A 499 -4.22 -36.03 -17.29
CA LEU A 499 -5.15 -37.07 -16.88
C LEU A 499 -6.42 -36.87 -17.71
N LYS A 500 -6.71 -37.77 -18.64
CA LYS A 500 -8.02 -37.84 -19.31
C LYS A 500 -9.08 -38.01 -18.20
N VAL A 501 -9.59 -36.93 -17.66
CA VAL A 501 -10.50 -36.97 -16.52
C VAL A 501 -11.93 -36.98 -17.03
N SER A 502 -12.57 -38.10 -16.85
CA SER A 502 -14.01 -38.31 -16.98
C SER A 502 -14.80 -37.82 -15.74
N SER A 503 -14.16 -37.08 -14.81
CA SER A 503 -14.85 -36.52 -13.64
C SER A 503 -14.24 -35.17 -13.24
N VAL A 504 -14.98 -34.10 -13.47
CA VAL A 504 -14.69 -32.76 -12.94
C VAL A 504 -15.29 -32.70 -11.52
N PRO A 505 -14.57 -32.14 -10.51
CA PRO A 505 -15.14 -31.97 -9.18
C PRO A 505 -16.42 -31.16 -9.19
N CYS A 506 -17.37 -31.49 -8.34
CA CYS A 506 -18.76 -31.04 -8.28
C CYS A 506 -18.98 -29.51 -8.35
N ALA A 507 -17.99 -28.68 -8.02
CA ALA A 507 -18.09 -27.23 -8.07
C ALA A 507 -18.03 -26.62 -9.49
N VAL A 508 -17.69 -27.38 -10.52
CA VAL A 508 -17.57 -26.90 -11.91
C VAL A 508 -18.71 -27.41 -12.80
N LEU A 509 -19.53 -28.34 -12.32
CA LEU A 509 -20.47 -29.10 -13.15
C LEU A 509 -21.91 -28.57 -13.17
N ILE A 510 -22.22 -27.47 -12.53
CA ILE A 510 -23.62 -26.95 -12.51
C ILE A 510 -23.64 -25.53 -13.09
N SER A 511 -23.39 -25.41 -14.38
CA SER A 511 -24.00 -24.38 -15.19
C SER A 511 -24.59 -25.03 -16.45
N VAL A 512 -25.71 -25.73 -16.25
CA VAL A 512 -26.62 -26.01 -17.36
C VAL A 512 -27.25 -24.65 -17.72
N PRO A 513 -27.17 -24.19 -18.98
CA PRO A 513 -27.82 -22.94 -19.38
C PRO A 513 -29.30 -23.01 -19.06
N PRO A 514 -29.95 -21.94 -18.57
CA PRO A 514 -31.38 -21.95 -18.27
C PRO A 514 -32.31 -22.17 -19.47
N ALA A 515 -31.79 -22.30 -20.67
CA ALA A 515 -32.56 -22.51 -21.90
C ALA A 515 -33.18 -23.91 -22.07
N SER A 516 -32.97 -24.85 -21.13
CA SER A 516 -33.58 -26.20 -21.20
C SER A 516 -34.66 -26.45 -20.17
N VAL A 517 -35.14 -25.43 -19.44
CA VAL A 517 -36.28 -25.56 -18.49
C VAL A 517 -37.37 -24.61 -18.90
N ILE A 518 -37.87 -24.74 -20.11
CA ILE A 518 -39.20 -24.30 -20.51
C ILE A 518 -39.77 -25.40 -21.43
N HIS A 519 -40.36 -26.42 -20.79
CA HIS A 519 -41.64 -27.03 -21.16
C HIS A 519 -41.97 -28.10 -20.15
#